data_c2d1305f5565591cbf6eaea5362ab8e3
#
_entry.id   c2d1305f5565591cbf6eaea5362ab8e3
#
_cell.length_a   1.000
_cell.length_b   1.000
_cell.length_c   1.000
_cell.angle_alpha   90.00
_cell.angle_beta   90.00
_cell.angle_gamma   90.00
#
_symmetry.space_group_name_H-M   'P 1'
#
loop_
_entity.id
_entity.type
_entity.pdbx_description
1 polymer ?
#
loop_
_entity_poly.entity_id
_entity_poly.type
_entity_poly.pdbx_seq_one_letter_code
_entity_poly.pdbx_strand_id
1 'polypeptide(L)'
;MTGLDALDWLVVGAYFALLAFVVWRSSRKQETSADYFLAGRNIGWFVIGASLFASNIGSEHLVGLAGSGAKSGVAMAHYELHAWCLLVLGWVLVPFYYRAGVYTMPEFLERRYNPTARWILSLVSLLAYVFTKVSVTVYAGGKVFEVLLPDLEIAGVNSFWIGAVTVVVLTGIYTCFGGLRAVVYTDALQTVVLILGSLCITAIGLYHLGGWAELREISGSERFNLWRPASDPEFPWPGMLFAAPIVGLWYWCTDQYIVQRTLAARNLKMARRGTLFGAYLKITPVFLFIVPGMIAYALVQKNMLVLGDPDQAFPAMVSQMLPVGVRGLVVGGLLAALMSSLSSLFNSCSSLFTVDIYKKIAPEASERQLVSVGRLATGVVIVLGLLWIPVMQRVSGQLYEYLQSVQAYLAPPMTAVFFLGVFWKRMNGRGAVATLVLGFFLGLAKLGCQIYAGSAPEGGLSAMQQVLVSYGSINFLLFCVYLFLFCCATLVAVSLFSAPPPAGQIENLTYATNTTAGRREVRESWNRWDIIHTVIVLLIILSVYVYFRG
;
A
#
# COMPACT_ATOMS: atom_id res chain seq x y z
N MET A 1 6.01 -34.60 1.31
CA MET A 1 7.17 -34.01 0.63
C MET A 1 6.86 -32.54 0.38
N THR A 2 7.31 -31.69 1.24
CA THR A 2 6.98 -30.24 1.27
C THR A 2 8.22 -29.38 1.06
N GLY A 3 9.07 -29.74 0.07
CA GLY A 3 10.25 -28.97 -0.28
C GLY A 3 10.22 -28.52 -1.73
N LEU A 4 10.98 -27.49 -2.07
CA LEU A 4 11.22 -27.07 -3.45
C LEU A 4 12.21 -28.04 -4.11
N ASP A 5 11.88 -28.49 -5.34
CA ASP A 5 12.75 -29.34 -6.14
C ASP A 5 13.86 -28.53 -6.83
N ALA A 6 14.86 -29.22 -7.39
CA ALA A 6 16.00 -28.58 -8.05
C ALA A 6 15.57 -27.62 -9.18
N LEU A 7 14.51 -27.94 -9.94
CA LEU A 7 13.98 -27.08 -10.99
C LEU A 7 13.33 -25.81 -10.39
N ASP A 8 12.64 -25.91 -9.27
CA ASP A 8 12.07 -24.75 -8.57
C ASP A 8 13.18 -23.80 -8.13
N TRP A 9 14.26 -24.33 -7.53
CA TRP A 9 15.43 -23.54 -7.13
C TRP A 9 16.15 -22.92 -8.32
N LEU A 10 16.21 -23.60 -9.46
CA LEU A 10 16.79 -23.04 -10.68
C LEU A 10 15.97 -21.84 -11.18
N VAL A 11 14.64 -21.93 -11.17
CA VAL A 11 13.74 -20.82 -11.56
C VAL A 11 13.87 -19.65 -10.58
N VAL A 12 13.88 -19.89 -9.27
CA VAL A 12 14.12 -18.87 -8.24
C VAL A 12 15.51 -18.23 -8.42
N GLY A 13 16.55 -19.04 -8.67
CA GLY A 13 17.90 -18.55 -8.94
C GLY A 13 17.98 -17.67 -10.19
N ALA A 14 17.31 -18.06 -11.28
CA ALA A 14 17.23 -17.27 -12.50
C ALA A 14 16.53 -15.92 -12.26
N TYR A 15 15.46 -15.90 -11.45
CA TYR A 15 14.80 -14.65 -11.03
C TYR A 15 15.79 -13.73 -10.28
N PHE A 16 16.53 -14.24 -9.28
CA PHE A 16 17.49 -13.43 -8.54
C PHE A 16 18.67 -12.96 -9.39
N ALA A 17 19.14 -13.78 -10.34
CA ALA A 17 20.17 -13.37 -11.29
C ALA A 17 19.70 -12.21 -12.18
N LEU A 18 18.46 -12.28 -12.67
CA LEU A 18 17.84 -11.22 -13.46
C LEU A 18 17.61 -9.96 -12.62
N LEU A 19 17.16 -10.10 -11.37
CA LEU A 19 17.03 -9.00 -10.42
C LEU A 19 18.37 -8.29 -10.18
N ALA A 20 19.42 -9.05 -9.89
CA ALA A 20 20.78 -8.52 -9.69
C ALA A 20 21.30 -7.77 -10.93
N PHE A 21 21.03 -8.30 -12.13
CA PHE A 21 21.36 -7.63 -13.39
C PHE A 21 20.63 -6.29 -13.53
N VAL A 22 19.32 -6.24 -13.25
CA VAL A 22 18.53 -5.01 -13.31
C VAL A 22 19.04 -3.99 -12.29
N VAL A 23 19.34 -4.41 -11.05
CA VAL A 23 19.94 -3.55 -10.02
C VAL A 23 21.28 -3.00 -10.49
N TRP A 24 22.19 -3.86 -10.96
CA TRP A 24 23.50 -3.43 -11.45
C TRP A 24 23.39 -2.43 -12.60
N ARG A 25 22.48 -2.65 -13.55
CA ARG A 25 22.28 -1.78 -14.72
C ARG A 25 21.67 -0.43 -14.35
N SER A 26 20.78 -0.39 -13.33
CA SER A 26 20.04 0.81 -12.94
C SER A 26 20.73 1.63 -11.84
N SER A 27 21.62 1.03 -11.04
CA SER A 27 22.31 1.71 -9.93
C SER A 27 23.47 2.64 -10.37
N ARG A 28 23.77 2.71 -11.66
CA ARG A 28 24.86 3.54 -12.18
C ARG A 28 24.50 5.02 -12.12
N LYS A 29 25.45 5.86 -11.61
CA LYS A 29 25.37 7.34 -11.55
C LYS A 29 24.25 7.88 -10.64
N GLN A 30 24.51 7.86 -9.34
CA GLN A 30 23.67 8.53 -8.33
C GLN A 30 24.56 9.54 -7.58
N GLU A 31 24.73 10.71 -8.17
CA GLU A 31 25.62 11.75 -7.66
C GLU A 31 24.87 12.81 -6.84
N THR A 32 23.56 12.95 -7.11
CA THR A 32 22.71 13.97 -6.47
C THR A 32 21.57 13.35 -5.68
N SER A 33 21.00 14.13 -4.75
CA SER A 33 19.78 13.75 -4.03
C SER A 33 18.59 13.54 -4.99
N ALA A 34 18.50 14.28 -6.08
CA ALA A 34 17.49 14.08 -7.11
C ALA A 34 17.65 12.72 -7.82
N ASP A 35 18.88 12.28 -8.09
CA ASP A 35 19.14 10.96 -8.66
C ASP A 35 18.74 9.85 -7.70
N TYR A 36 19.07 9.99 -6.42
CA TYR A 36 18.83 8.98 -5.40
C TYR A 36 17.35 8.89 -5.00
N PHE A 37 16.70 10.02 -4.70
CA PHE A 37 15.32 10.04 -4.17
C PHE A 37 14.23 10.13 -5.24
N LEU A 38 14.55 10.66 -6.45
CA LEU A 38 13.60 10.87 -7.55
C LEU A 38 14.05 10.26 -8.88
N ALA A 39 15.04 9.38 -8.87
CA ALA A 39 15.56 8.72 -10.08
C ALA A 39 15.94 9.70 -11.21
N GLY A 40 16.41 10.89 -10.85
CA GLY A 40 16.75 11.98 -11.77
C GLY A 40 15.54 12.52 -12.55
N ARG A 41 14.31 12.27 -12.10
CA ARG A 41 13.05 12.64 -12.79
C ARG A 41 13.02 12.20 -14.26
N ASN A 42 13.45 10.97 -14.54
CA ASN A 42 13.56 10.48 -15.93
C ASN A 42 12.91 9.10 -16.13
N ILE A 43 11.78 8.84 -15.47
CA ILE A 43 11.08 7.56 -15.56
C ILE A 43 9.93 7.65 -16.57
N GLY A 44 9.76 6.60 -17.38
CA GLY A 44 8.68 6.45 -18.35
C GLY A 44 7.41 5.85 -17.74
N TRP A 45 6.28 6.02 -18.44
CA TRP A 45 4.94 5.63 -17.95
C TRP A 45 4.79 4.14 -17.59
N PHE A 46 5.40 3.24 -18.36
CA PHE A 46 5.31 1.79 -18.11
C PHE A 46 5.94 1.43 -16.75
N VAL A 47 7.16 1.92 -16.52
CA VAL A 47 7.89 1.66 -15.27
C VAL A 47 7.17 2.31 -14.08
N ILE A 48 6.60 3.51 -14.25
CA ILE A 48 5.81 4.17 -13.19
C ILE A 48 4.59 3.32 -12.84
N GLY A 49 3.80 2.90 -13.83
CA GLY A 49 2.58 2.13 -13.57
C GLY A 49 2.86 0.74 -13.01
N ALA A 50 3.87 0.06 -13.52
CA ALA A 50 4.32 -1.22 -12.98
C ALA A 50 4.84 -1.07 -11.53
N SER A 51 5.65 -0.04 -11.25
CA SER A 51 6.13 0.23 -9.89
C SER A 51 5.02 0.64 -8.93
N LEU A 52 4.02 1.41 -9.36
CA LEU A 52 2.83 1.71 -8.57
C LEU A 52 2.10 0.42 -8.15
N PHE A 53 1.94 -0.52 -9.08
CA PHE A 53 1.33 -1.81 -8.81
C PHE A 53 2.21 -2.66 -7.88
N ALA A 54 3.47 -2.92 -8.25
CA ALA A 54 4.36 -3.78 -7.47
C ALA A 54 4.58 -3.27 -6.04
N SER A 55 4.66 -1.95 -5.86
CA SER A 55 4.78 -1.35 -4.53
C SER A 55 3.53 -1.55 -3.68
N ASN A 56 2.35 -1.58 -4.30
CA ASN A 56 1.11 -1.85 -3.58
C ASN A 56 0.97 -3.33 -3.21
N ILE A 57 1.41 -4.23 -4.11
CA ILE A 57 1.27 -5.67 -3.89
C ILE A 57 2.41 -6.17 -3.02
N GLY A 58 2.12 -6.40 -1.77
CA GLY A 58 3.02 -7.00 -0.79
C GLY A 58 2.50 -8.35 -0.32
N SER A 59 3.13 -8.85 0.73
CA SER A 59 2.69 -10.07 1.41
C SER A 59 1.28 -9.98 1.98
N GLU A 60 0.85 -8.79 2.33
CA GLU A 60 -0.52 -8.51 2.77
C GLU A 60 -1.56 -8.86 1.71
N HIS A 61 -1.20 -8.84 0.43
CA HIS A 61 -2.10 -9.29 -0.65
C HIS A 61 -2.00 -10.80 -0.88
N LEU A 62 -0.81 -11.36 -0.92
CA LEU A 62 -0.57 -12.78 -1.19
C LEU A 62 -0.98 -13.68 -0.04
N VAL A 63 -0.81 -13.22 1.18
CA VAL A 63 -1.19 -13.94 2.40
C VAL A 63 -2.54 -13.42 2.89
N GLY A 64 -2.63 -12.15 3.26
CA GLY A 64 -3.80 -11.60 3.92
C GLY A 64 -5.02 -11.41 3.00
N LEU A 65 -4.87 -10.87 1.77
CA LEU A 65 -6.02 -10.68 0.87
C LEU A 65 -6.53 -12.02 0.31
N ALA A 66 -5.63 -12.97 0.03
CA ALA A 66 -6.04 -14.33 -0.32
C ALA A 66 -6.70 -15.04 0.87
N GLY A 67 -6.18 -14.85 2.09
CA GLY A 67 -6.82 -15.32 3.32
C GLY A 67 -8.22 -14.74 3.51
N SER A 68 -8.40 -13.44 3.25
CA SER A 68 -9.73 -12.80 3.25
C SER A 68 -10.66 -13.43 2.20
N GLY A 69 -10.15 -13.72 1.00
CA GLY A 69 -10.89 -14.46 -0.02
C GLY A 69 -11.37 -15.83 0.46
N ALA A 70 -10.51 -16.57 1.17
CA ALA A 70 -10.86 -17.86 1.77
C ALA A 70 -11.87 -17.73 2.92
N LYS A 71 -11.72 -16.72 3.78
CA LYS A 71 -12.61 -16.46 4.95
C LYS A 71 -13.96 -15.90 4.53
N SER A 72 -13.96 -14.80 3.76
CA SER A 72 -15.13 -13.92 3.56
C SER A 72 -15.55 -13.74 2.10
N GLY A 73 -14.87 -14.39 1.14
CA GLY A 73 -15.13 -14.22 -0.29
C GLY A 73 -14.68 -12.86 -0.81
N VAL A 74 -15.50 -12.24 -1.67
CA VAL A 74 -15.14 -11.00 -2.37
C VAL A 74 -15.29 -9.72 -1.54
N ALA A 75 -15.69 -9.79 -0.27
CA ALA A 75 -16.02 -8.60 0.53
C ALA A 75 -14.92 -7.52 0.53
N MET A 76 -13.64 -7.92 0.59
CA MET A 76 -12.51 -6.99 0.59
C MET A 76 -12.12 -6.46 -0.79
N ALA A 77 -12.77 -6.92 -1.88
CA ALA A 77 -12.46 -6.45 -3.24
C ALA A 77 -12.75 -4.95 -3.44
N HIS A 78 -13.58 -4.33 -2.62
CA HIS A 78 -13.76 -2.87 -2.63
C HIS A 78 -12.42 -2.11 -2.54
N TYR A 79 -11.46 -2.58 -1.74
CA TYR A 79 -10.13 -1.97 -1.63
C TYR A 79 -9.30 -2.13 -2.90
N GLU A 80 -9.51 -3.21 -3.66
CA GLU A 80 -8.82 -3.43 -4.93
C GLU A 80 -9.47 -2.66 -6.09
N LEU A 81 -10.76 -2.43 -6.03
CA LEU A 81 -11.52 -1.65 -7.01
C LEU A 81 -11.28 -0.12 -6.88
N HIS A 82 -10.46 0.33 -5.93
CA HIS A 82 -10.00 1.73 -5.83
C HIS A 82 -9.01 2.14 -6.93
N ALA A 83 -8.88 1.39 -7.99
CA ALA A 83 -8.14 1.77 -9.20
C ALA A 83 -8.50 3.17 -9.72
N TRP A 84 -9.74 3.63 -9.52
CA TRP A 84 -10.18 4.99 -9.85
C TRP A 84 -9.45 6.08 -9.04
N CYS A 85 -8.90 5.79 -7.85
CA CYS A 85 -8.09 6.75 -7.10
C CYS A 85 -6.79 7.09 -7.86
N LEU A 86 -6.21 6.14 -8.60
CA LEU A 86 -5.08 6.41 -9.48
C LEU A 86 -5.45 7.34 -10.65
N LEU A 87 -6.71 7.29 -11.12
CA LEU A 87 -7.22 8.25 -12.07
C LEU A 87 -7.30 9.65 -11.45
N VAL A 88 -7.80 9.76 -10.21
CA VAL A 88 -7.79 11.03 -9.45
C VAL A 88 -6.37 11.54 -9.26
N LEU A 89 -5.42 10.67 -8.89
CA LEU A 89 -4.02 11.07 -8.81
C LEU A 89 -3.52 11.67 -10.12
N GLY A 90 -3.67 10.96 -11.24
CA GLY A 90 -3.12 11.37 -12.54
C GLY A 90 -3.81 12.59 -13.15
N TRP A 91 -5.13 12.70 -13.03
CA TRP A 91 -5.90 13.79 -13.62
C TRP A 91 -5.95 15.04 -12.77
N VAL A 92 -6.01 14.89 -11.45
CA VAL A 92 -6.29 16.01 -10.53
C VAL A 92 -5.04 16.45 -9.78
N LEU A 93 -4.33 15.54 -9.09
CA LEU A 93 -3.31 15.92 -8.10
C LEU A 93 -1.89 16.00 -8.67
N VAL A 94 -1.49 15.09 -9.54
CA VAL A 94 -0.15 15.10 -10.17
C VAL A 94 0.19 16.44 -10.81
N PRO A 95 -0.73 17.16 -11.50
CA PRO A 95 -0.44 18.48 -12.03
C PRO A 95 0.01 19.51 -10.97
N PHE A 96 -0.55 19.45 -9.75
CA PHE A 96 -0.14 20.32 -8.64
C PHE A 96 1.22 19.92 -8.08
N TYR A 97 1.41 18.62 -7.82
CA TYR A 97 2.66 18.09 -7.28
C TYR A 97 3.84 18.33 -8.22
N TYR A 98 3.64 18.09 -9.51
CA TYR A 98 4.66 18.28 -10.52
C TYR A 98 5.10 19.74 -10.62
N ARG A 99 4.15 20.70 -10.67
CA ARG A 99 4.43 22.14 -10.67
C ARG A 99 5.06 22.64 -9.38
N ALA A 100 4.62 22.11 -8.25
CA ALA A 100 5.25 22.43 -6.98
C ALA A 100 6.72 21.97 -6.91
N GLY A 101 7.14 21.04 -7.78
CA GLY A 101 8.53 20.58 -7.85
C GLY A 101 9.04 19.91 -6.58
N VAL A 102 8.14 19.40 -5.75
CA VAL A 102 8.46 18.81 -4.43
C VAL A 102 9.15 17.45 -4.56
N TYR A 103 9.90 17.08 -3.53
CA TYR A 103 10.50 15.76 -3.35
C TYR A 103 9.60 14.83 -2.55
N THR A 104 8.85 15.40 -1.61
CA THR A 104 8.03 14.64 -0.68
C THR A 104 6.63 15.24 -0.53
N MET A 105 5.69 14.41 -0.09
CA MET A 105 4.33 14.86 0.16
C MET A 105 4.22 15.80 1.38
N PRO A 106 4.99 15.61 2.47
CA PRO A 106 5.08 16.61 3.52
C PRO A 106 5.60 17.97 3.04
N GLU A 107 6.56 18.01 2.10
CA GLU A 107 7.03 19.27 1.49
C GLU A 107 5.90 20.01 0.75
N PHE A 108 4.99 19.27 0.08
CA PHE A 108 3.80 19.86 -0.52
C PHE A 108 2.90 20.53 0.53
N LEU A 109 2.70 19.87 1.69
CA LEU A 109 1.94 20.47 2.79
C LEU A 109 2.61 21.72 3.36
N GLU A 110 3.94 21.75 3.44
CA GLU A 110 4.64 22.98 3.86
C GLU A 110 4.35 24.14 2.93
N ARG A 111 4.44 23.91 1.61
CA ARG A 111 4.16 24.95 0.61
C ARG A 111 2.71 25.42 0.64
N ARG A 112 1.78 24.48 0.84
CA ARG A 112 0.35 24.79 0.88
C ARG A 112 -0.10 25.39 2.20
N TYR A 113 0.54 25.04 3.32
CA TYR A 113 0.12 25.43 4.66
C TYR A 113 1.24 26.05 5.48
N ASN A 114 2.07 25.22 6.11
CA ASN A 114 3.18 25.69 6.94
C ASN A 114 4.18 24.56 7.29
N PRO A 115 5.36 24.90 7.84
CA PRO A 115 6.37 23.92 8.26
C PRO A 115 5.87 22.93 9.33
N THR A 116 4.97 23.34 10.23
CA THR A 116 4.42 22.45 11.27
C THR A 116 3.63 21.29 10.68
N ALA A 117 2.81 21.56 9.66
CA ALA A 117 2.07 20.51 8.95
C ALA A 117 3.03 19.50 8.29
N ARG A 118 4.15 19.95 7.72
CA ARG A 118 5.22 19.08 7.18
C ARG A 118 5.79 18.18 8.26
N TRP A 119 6.19 18.74 9.42
CA TRP A 119 6.77 17.98 10.52
C TRP A 119 5.83 16.89 11.05
N ILE A 120 4.56 17.24 11.29
CA ILE A 120 3.56 16.30 11.78
C ILE A 120 3.39 15.14 10.78
N LEU A 121 3.21 15.45 9.49
CA LEU A 121 3.01 14.42 8.48
C LEU A 121 4.25 13.53 8.32
N SER A 122 5.46 14.11 8.29
CA SER A 122 6.70 13.35 8.17
C SER A 122 6.90 12.37 9.32
N LEU A 123 6.69 12.83 10.56
CA LEU A 123 6.86 12.00 11.76
C LEU A 123 5.82 10.88 11.79
N VAL A 124 4.54 11.21 11.58
CA VAL A 124 3.46 10.20 11.58
C VAL A 124 3.66 9.17 10.46
N SER A 125 4.04 9.62 9.25
CA SER A 125 4.30 8.70 8.14
C SER A 125 5.47 7.77 8.42
N LEU A 126 6.58 8.25 8.98
CA LEU A 126 7.73 7.42 9.35
C LEU A 126 7.35 6.37 10.40
N LEU A 127 6.67 6.77 11.47
CA LEU A 127 6.20 5.85 12.51
C LEU A 127 5.24 4.81 11.93
N ALA A 128 4.26 5.26 11.13
CA ALA A 128 3.31 4.36 10.49
C ALA A 128 4.01 3.35 9.56
N TYR A 129 4.98 3.78 8.74
CA TYR A 129 5.69 2.88 7.83
C TYR A 129 6.49 1.83 8.60
N VAL A 130 7.26 2.22 9.60
CA VAL A 130 8.11 1.29 10.37
C VAL A 130 7.25 0.31 11.17
N PHE A 131 6.30 0.81 11.95
CA PHE A 131 5.57 0.01 12.93
C PHE A 131 4.33 -0.70 12.37
N THR A 132 3.92 -0.41 11.14
CA THR A 132 2.83 -1.12 10.48
C THR A 132 3.31 -1.81 9.20
N LYS A 133 3.57 -1.07 8.14
CA LYS A 133 3.82 -1.65 6.81
C LYS A 133 5.09 -2.51 6.75
N VAL A 134 6.24 -1.98 7.22
CA VAL A 134 7.52 -2.73 7.19
C VAL A 134 7.38 -4.00 8.03
N SER A 135 6.90 -3.87 9.26
CA SER A 135 6.78 -4.99 10.21
C SER A 135 5.80 -6.06 9.72
N VAL A 136 4.64 -5.64 9.17
CA VAL A 136 3.65 -6.56 8.57
C VAL A 136 4.26 -7.30 7.39
N THR A 137 4.96 -6.61 6.49
CA THR A 137 5.58 -7.23 5.31
C THR A 137 6.68 -8.22 5.71
N VAL A 138 7.50 -7.87 6.70
CA VAL A 138 8.57 -8.75 7.21
C VAL A 138 7.98 -9.99 7.91
N TYR A 139 6.98 -9.80 8.75
CA TYR A 139 6.26 -10.89 9.43
C TYR A 139 5.64 -11.87 8.43
N ALA A 140 4.93 -11.35 7.43
CA ALA A 140 4.31 -12.19 6.42
C ALA A 140 5.38 -12.90 5.54
N GLY A 141 6.53 -12.26 5.30
CA GLY A 141 7.68 -12.91 4.67
C GLY A 141 8.16 -14.11 5.46
N GLY A 142 8.30 -13.99 6.78
CA GLY A 142 8.61 -15.11 7.68
C GLY A 142 7.58 -16.25 7.58
N LYS A 143 6.27 -15.91 7.55
CA LYS A 143 5.19 -16.90 7.39
C LYS A 143 5.24 -17.64 6.05
N VAL A 144 5.60 -16.97 4.98
CA VAL A 144 5.80 -17.63 3.66
C VAL A 144 6.91 -18.67 3.73
N PHE A 145 8.05 -18.35 4.35
CA PHE A 145 9.15 -19.31 4.53
C PHE A 145 8.76 -20.48 5.44
N GLU A 146 8.04 -20.22 6.53
CA GLU A 146 7.55 -21.25 7.45
C GLU A 146 6.67 -22.31 6.73
N VAL A 147 5.85 -21.88 5.76
CA VAL A 147 4.97 -22.79 5.01
C VAL A 147 5.72 -23.49 3.87
N LEU A 148 6.58 -22.76 3.15
CA LEU A 148 7.25 -23.30 1.96
C LEU A 148 8.50 -24.13 2.29
N LEU A 149 9.18 -23.82 3.39
CA LEU A 149 10.43 -24.43 3.82
C LEU A 149 10.38 -24.77 5.32
N PRO A 150 9.42 -25.59 5.79
CA PRO A 150 9.21 -25.87 7.19
C PRO A 150 10.42 -26.51 7.88
N ASP A 151 11.18 -27.32 7.15
CA ASP A 151 12.33 -28.06 7.66
C ASP A 151 13.64 -27.24 7.59
N LEU A 152 13.59 -25.97 7.13
CA LEU A 152 14.77 -25.12 7.04
C LEU A 152 15.15 -24.60 8.42
N GLU A 153 16.25 -25.11 8.95
CA GLU A 153 16.86 -24.66 10.21
C GLU A 153 18.36 -24.45 10.03
N ILE A 154 18.87 -23.30 10.45
CA ILE A 154 20.30 -22.98 10.40
C ILE A 154 20.75 -22.50 11.79
N ALA A 155 21.67 -23.22 12.42
CA ALA A 155 22.23 -22.88 13.74
C ALA A 155 21.15 -22.64 14.83
N GLY A 156 20.05 -23.42 14.84
CA GLY A 156 18.96 -23.30 15.79
C GLY A 156 17.94 -22.19 15.47
N VAL A 157 18.09 -21.52 14.33
CA VAL A 157 17.14 -20.50 13.84
C VAL A 157 16.18 -21.15 12.86
N ASN A 158 14.88 -21.06 13.12
CA ASN A 158 13.84 -21.66 12.28
C ASN A 158 13.64 -20.88 10.95
N SER A 159 12.91 -21.50 10.02
CA SER A 159 12.62 -20.98 8.68
C SER A 159 11.95 -19.61 8.69
N PHE A 160 11.08 -19.32 9.68
CA PHE A 160 10.44 -18.01 9.82
C PHE A 160 11.47 -16.87 9.92
N TRP A 161 12.41 -16.98 10.87
CA TRP A 161 13.42 -15.95 11.09
C TRP A 161 14.45 -15.88 9.95
N ILE A 162 14.82 -17.04 9.39
CA ILE A 162 15.71 -17.09 8.22
C ILE A 162 15.08 -16.33 7.06
N GLY A 163 13.80 -16.59 6.78
CA GLY A 163 13.05 -15.92 5.72
C GLY A 163 12.92 -14.41 5.95
N ALA A 164 12.46 -14.02 7.14
CA ALA A 164 12.29 -12.62 7.51
C ALA A 164 13.59 -11.82 7.35
N VAL A 165 14.70 -12.32 7.91
CA VAL A 165 16.00 -11.65 7.83
C VAL A 165 16.54 -11.63 6.41
N THR A 166 16.47 -12.75 5.68
CA THR A 166 16.97 -12.85 4.30
C THR A 166 16.28 -11.84 3.38
N VAL A 167 14.94 -11.79 3.39
CA VAL A 167 14.17 -10.87 2.55
C VAL A 167 14.51 -9.42 2.88
N VAL A 168 14.56 -9.06 4.16
CA VAL A 168 14.86 -7.69 4.62
C VAL A 168 16.28 -7.27 4.25
N VAL A 169 17.28 -8.13 4.49
CA VAL A 169 18.68 -7.82 4.21
C VAL A 169 18.93 -7.70 2.70
N LEU A 170 18.48 -8.65 1.90
CA LEU A 170 18.62 -8.59 0.45
C LEU A 170 17.96 -7.34 -0.14
N THR A 171 16.74 -7.03 0.32
CA THR A 171 16.02 -5.83 -0.10
C THR A 171 16.75 -4.56 0.33
N GLY A 172 17.22 -4.51 1.56
CA GLY A 172 17.96 -3.38 2.10
C GLY A 172 19.24 -3.09 1.32
N ILE A 173 20.00 -4.11 0.97
CA ILE A 173 21.25 -3.97 0.20
C ILE A 173 20.98 -3.26 -1.13
N TYR A 174 20.08 -3.77 -1.96
CA TYR A 174 19.88 -3.14 -3.28
C TYR A 174 19.19 -1.78 -3.19
N THR A 175 18.36 -1.55 -2.18
CA THR A 175 17.71 -0.25 -1.97
C THR A 175 18.72 0.80 -1.52
N CYS A 176 19.59 0.48 -0.54
CA CYS A 176 20.64 1.37 -0.08
C CYS A 176 21.60 1.82 -1.19
N PHE A 177 21.97 0.91 -2.08
CA PHE A 177 22.93 1.21 -3.15
C PHE A 177 22.27 1.72 -4.42
N GLY A 178 21.03 1.32 -4.69
CA GLY A 178 20.33 1.60 -5.95
C GLY A 178 19.39 2.80 -5.94
N GLY A 179 18.96 3.30 -4.78
CA GLY A 179 17.99 4.39 -4.64
C GLY A 179 16.69 4.14 -5.41
N LEU A 180 15.87 5.17 -5.61
CA LEU A 180 14.57 5.03 -6.27
C LEU A 180 14.67 4.46 -7.69
N ARG A 181 15.75 4.74 -8.42
CA ARG A 181 15.88 4.25 -9.78
C ARG A 181 15.97 2.72 -9.85
N ALA A 182 16.77 2.10 -8.98
CA ALA A 182 16.83 0.65 -8.89
C ALA A 182 15.47 0.09 -8.47
N VAL A 183 14.84 0.68 -7.46
CA VAL A 183 13.51 0.26 -6.95
C VAL A 183 12.48 0.21 -8.08
N VAL A 184 12.27 1.30 -8.85
CA VAL A 184 11.22 1.31 -9.87
C VAL A 184 11.48 0.35 -11.05
N TYR A 185 12.74 0.11 -11.41
CA TYR A 185 13.07 -0.86 -12.47
C TYR A 185 12.98 -2.31 -11.98
N THR A 186 13.36 -2.60 -10.74
CA THR A 186 13.12 -3.93 -10.14
C THR A 186 11.63 -4.17 -9.95
N ASP A 187 10.86 -3.18 -9.52
CA ASP A 187 9.41 -3.25 -9.41
C ASP A 187 8.75 -3.63 -10.75
N ALA A 188 9.22 -3.04 -11.86
CA ALA A 188 8.69 -3.38 -13.18
C ALA A 188 8.94 -4.85 -13.57
N LEU A 189 10.13 -5.41 -13.25
CA LEU A 189 10.41 -6.83 -13.41
C LEU A 189 9.52 -7.69 -12.49
N GLN A 190 9.44 -7.30 -11.22
CA GLN A 190 8.68 -7.99 -10.19
C GLN A 190 7.19 -8.04 -10.50
N THR A 191 6.63 -6.97 -11.09
CA THR A 191 5.25 -6.94 -11.59
C THR A 191 4.98 -8.08 -12.58
N VAL A 192 5.87 -8.31 -13.53
CA VAL A 192 5.69 -9.37 -14.54
C VAL A 192 5.73 -10.75 -13.89
N VAL A 193 6.72 -11.01 -13.04
CA VAL A 193 6.88 -12.31 -12.36
C VAL A 193 5.69 -12.59 -11.44
N LEU A 194 5.24 -11.58 -10.70
CA LEU A 194 4.10 -11.67 -9.79
C LEU A 194 2.79 -11.98 -10.53
N ILE A 195 2.50 -11.27 -11.62
CA ILE A 195 1.28 -11.48 -12.40
C ILE A 195 1.28 -12.89 -13.01
N LEU A 196 2.38 -13.30 -13.62
CA LEU A 196 2.50 -14.62 -14.22
C LEU A 196 2.33 -15.75 -13.18
N GLY A 197 3.01 -15.64 -12.03
CA GLY A 197 2.89 -16.59 -10.95
C GLY A 197 1.47 -16.70 -10.40
N SER A 198 0.83 -15.55 -10.14
CA SER A 198 -0.55 -15.54 -9.60
C SER A 198 -1.59 -16.01 -10.62
N LEU A 199 -1.40 -15.73 -11.91
CA LEU A 199 -2.27 -16.29 -12.96
C LEU A 199 -2.16 -17.81 -13.05
N CYS A 200 -0.94 -18.37 -12.91
CA CYS A 200 -0.75 -19.82 -12.88
C CYS A 200 -1.54 -20.46 -11.73
N ILE A 201 -1.47 -19.88 -10.53
CA ILE A 201 -2.19 -20.43 -9.36
C ILE A 201 -3.70 -20.38 -9.55
N THR A 202 -4.22 -19.26 -10.08
CA THR A 202 -5.65 -19.11 -10.37
C THR A 202 -6.11 -20.14 -11.42
N ALA A 203 -5.37 -20.26 -12.52
CA ALA A 203 -5.72 -21.16 -13.61
C ALA A 203 -5.66 -22.64 -13.19
N ILE A 204 -4.58 -23.04 -12.52
CA ILE A 204 -4.41 -24.43 -12.05
C ILE A 204 -5.42 -24.76 -10.95
N GLY A 205 -5.65 -23.83 -10.01
CA GLY A 205 -6.65 -24.01 -8.98
C GLY A 205 -8.06 -24.18 -9.53
N LEU A 206 -8.47 -23.36 -10.52
CA LEU A 206 -9.75 -23.53 -11.22
C LEU A 206 -9.82 -24.84 -11.99
N TYR A 207 -8.74 -25.27 -12.64
CA TYR A 207 -8.69 -26.54 -13.33
C TYR A 207 -8.94 -27.72 -12.39
N HIS A 208 -8.27 -27.77 -11.25
CA HIS A 208 -8.47 -28.81 -10.24
C HIS A 208 -9.86 -28.77 -9.60
N LEU A 209 -10.43 -27.58 -9.44
CA LEU A 209 -11.76 -27.41 -8.86
C LEU A 209 -12.88 -27.88 -9.81
N GLY A 210 -12.68 -27.79 -11.13
CA GLY A 210 -13.69 -28.08 -12.15
C GLY A 210 -14.23 -26.83 -12.85
N GLY A 211 -13.62 -25.66 -12.61
CA GLY A 211 -13.90 -24.39 -13.29
C GLY A 211 -14.64 -23.36 -12.46
N TRP A 212 -15.00 -22.26 -13.13
CA TRP A 212 -15.63 -21.09 -12.49
C TRP A 212 -17.06 -21.36 -11.98
N ALA A 213 -17.84 -22.19 -12.72
CA ALA A 213 -19.20 -22.54 -12.31
C ALA A 213 -19.19 -23.30 -10.99
N GLU A 214 -18.29 -24.27 -10.84
CA GLU A 214 -18.10 -25.05 -9.63
C GLU A 214 -17.66 -24.17 -8.45
N LEU A 215 -16.73 -23.21 -8.69
CA LEU A 215 -16.34 -22.25 -7.68
C LEU A 215 -17.54 -21.46 -7.16
N ARG A 216 -18.41 -21.01 -8.06
CA ARG A 216 -19.60 -20.24 -7.71
C ARG A 216 -20.62 -21.07 -6.93
N GLU A 217 -20.82 -22.32 -7.33
CA GLU A 217 -21.74 -23.23 -6.67
C GLU A 217 -21.31 -23.52 -5.22
N ILE A 218 -20.04 -23.90 -5.01
CA ILE A 218 -19.51 -24.25 -3.70
C ILE A 218 -19.42 -23.03 -2.79
N SER A 219 -18.99 -21.88 -3.32
CA SER A 219 -18.84 -20.64 -2.53
C SER A 219 -20.18 -20.01 -2.17
N GLY A 220 -21.23 -20.24 -2.96
CA GLY A 220 -22.55 -19.65 -2.78
C GLY A 220 -22.63 -18.15 -3.07
N SER A 221 -23.85 -17.61 -3.13
CA SER A 221 -24.10 -16.22 -3.47
C SER A 221 -23.52 -15.23 -2.43
N GLU A 222 -23.49 -15.61 -1.17
CA GLU A 222 -22.99 -14.76 -0.11
C GLU A 222 -21.50 -14.41 -0.29
N ARG A 223 -20.63 -15.40 -0.61
CA ARG A 223 -19.20 -15.17 -0.86
C ARG A 223 -18.91 -14.44 -2.18
N PHE A 224 -19.87 -14.46 -3.12
CA PHE A 224 -19.82 -13.71 -4.38
C PHE A 224 -20.47 -12.31 -4.27
N ASN A 225 -20.85 -11.88 -3.05
CA ASN A 225 -21.50 -10.59 -2.83
C ASN A 225 -20.55 -9.56 -2.20
N LEU A 226 -20.26 -8.49 -2.96
CA LEU A 226 -19.54 -7.30 -2.48
C LEU A 226 -20.41 -6.46 -1.52
N TRP A 227 -21.73 -6.53 -1.69
CA TRP A 227 -22.70 -5.66 -1.00
C TRP A 227 -23.25 -6.36 0.23
N ARG A 228 -22.40 -6.54 1.26
CA ARG A 228 -22.83 -7.11 2.53
C ARG A 228 -23.90 -6.25 3.20
N PRO A 229 -24.82 -6.82 3.96
CA PRO A 229 -25.85 -6.05 4.66
C PRO A 229 -25.27 -4.90 5.50
N ALA A 230 -26.05 -3.83 5.72
CA ALA A 230 -25.63 -2.74 6.60
C ALA A 230 -25.43 -3.18 8.07
N SER A 231 -26.02 -4.31 8.44
CA SER A 231 -25.89 -4.96 9.77
C SER A 231 -24.71 -5.93 9.85
N ASP A 232 -23.96 -6.15 8.75
CA ASP A 232 -22.78 -7.02 8.77
C ASP A 232 -21.73 -6.48 9.76
N PRO A 233 -21.25 -7.30 10.72
CA PRO A 233 -20.34 -6.82 11.75
C PRO A 233 -18.94 -6.51 11.23
N GLU A 234 -18.50 -7.18 10.17
CA GLU A 234 -17.14 -7.02 9.61
C GLU A 234 -17.15 -6.01 8.44
N PHE A 235 -18.02 -6.18 7.45
CA PHE A 235 -18.01 -5.43 6.18
C PHE A 235 -19.35 -4.79 5.83
N PRO A 236 -19.93 -3.94 6.69
CA PRO A 236 -21.19 -3.25 6.36
C PRO A 236 -21.03 -2.41 5.09
N TRP A 237 -21.94 -2.57 4.09
CA TRP A 237 -21.82 -1.87 2.81
C TRP A 237 -21.65 -0.34 2.91
N PRO A 238 -22.27 0.37 3.87
CA PRO A 238 -22.03 1.81 3.99
C PRO A 238 -20.58 2.13 4.39
N GLY A 239 -20.02 1.31 5.29
CA GLY A 239 -18.62 1.41 5.66
C GLY A 239 -17.69 1.17 4.47
N MET A 240 -17.91 0.08 3.72
CA MET A 240 -17.11 -0.22 2.53
C MET A 240 -17.23 0.85 1.45
N LEU A 241 -18.42 1.38 1.20
CA LEU A 241 -18.64 2.38 0.15
C LEU A 241 -18.01 3.74 0.48
N PHE A 242 -17.98 4.14 1.75
CA PHE A 242 -17.48 5.46 2.15
C PHE A 242 -16.08 5.44 2.76
N ALA A 243 -15.77 4.47 3.62
CA ALA A 243 -14.45 4.40 4.25
C ALA A 243 -13.36 3.97 3.28
N ALA A 244 -13.63 2.95 2.48
CA ALA A 244 -12.65 2.45 1.54
C ALA A 244 -12.16 3.52 0.55
N PRO A 245 -13.01 4.41 -0.04
CA PRO A 245 -12.54 5.57 -0.80
C PRO A 245 -11.68 6.55 0.00
N ILE A 246 -11.98 6.81 1.28
CA ILE A 246 -11.16 7.72 2.11
C ILE A 246 -9.74 7.17 2.25
N VAL A 247 -9.63 5.88 2.59
CA VAL A 247 -8.33 5.19 2.67
C VAL A 247 -7.65 5.13 1.30
N GLY A 248 -8.40 4.82 0.24
CA GLY A 248 -7.88 4.75 -1.13
C GLY A 248 -7.35 6.09 -1.63
N LEU A 249 -8.06 7.20 -1.40
CA LEU A 249 -7.61 8.53 -1.77
C LEU A 249 -6.35 8.96 -0.98
N TRP A 250 -6.29 8.65 0.31
CA TRP A 250 -5.05 8.86 1.07
C TRP A 250 -3.90 8.06 0.45
N TYR A 251 -4.06 6.75 0.35
CA TYR A 251 -3.01 5.83 -0.06
C TYR A 251 -2.48 6.15 -1.48
N TRP A 252 -3.38 6.27 -2.45
CA TRP A 252 -3.00 6.45 -3.85
C TRP A 252 -2.61 7.88 -4.21
N CYS A 253 -3.18 8.87 -3.52
CA CYS A 253 -3.09 10.26 -3.94
C CYS A 253 -2.17 11.12 -3.05
N THR A 254 -1.90 10.71 -1.81
CA THR A 254 -1.21 11.57 -0.84
C THR A 254 -0.09 10.86 -0.06
N ASP A 255 -0.02 9.54 -0.10
CA ASP A 255 1.02 8.78 0.59
C ASP A 255 2.34 8.87 -0.19
N GLN A 256 3.42 9.27 0.50
CA GLN A 256 4.77 9.38 -0.06
C GLN A 256 5.22 8.09 -0.74
N TYR A 257 4.97 6.99 -0.11
CA TYR A 257 5.28 5.64 -0.54
C TYR A 257 4.79 5.33 -1.98
N ILE A 258 3.65 5.87 -2.39
CA ILE A 258 3.04 5.69 -3.72
C ILE A 258 3.36 6.88 -4.64
N VAL A 259 3.09 8.10 -4.19
CA VAL A 259 3.16 9.30 -5.03
C VAL A 259 4.58 9.57 -5.53
N GLN A 260 5.60 9.18 -4.80
CA GLN A 260 7.01 9.36 -5.16
C GLN A 260 7.34 8.84 -6.58
N ARG A 261 6.68 7.76 -7.05
CA ARG A 261 6.87 7.22 -8.39
C ARG A 261 6.42 8.20 -9.47
N THR A 262 5.31 8.89 -9.23
CA THR A 262 4.80 9.91 -10.17
C THR A 262 5.68 11.15 -10.19
N LEU A 263 6.29 11.52 -9.06
CA LEU A 263 7.25 12.63 -8.96
C LEU A 263 8.55 12.34 -9.70
N ALA A 264 8.91 11.07 -9.91
CA ALA A 264 10.08 10.63 -10.67
C ALA A 264 9.85 10.65 -12.20
N ALA A 265 8.66 10.99 -12.67
CA ALA A 265 8.31 11.01 -14.08
C ALA A 265 9.12 12.04 -14.87
N ARG A 266 9.46 11.69 -16.12
CA ARG A 266 10.13 12.59 -17.06
C ARG A 266 9.34 13.86 -17.35
N ASN A 267 8.02 13.77 -17.40
CA ASN A 267 7.10 14.88 -17.60
C ASN A 267 5.68 14.50 -17.14
N LEU A 268 4.79 15.50 -17.10
CA LEU A 268 3.40 15.33 -16.66
C LEU A 268 2.63 14.27 -17.46
N LYS A 269 2.90 14.15 -18.77
CA LYS A 269 2.28 13.13 -19.63
C LYS A 269 2.68 11.72 -19.21
N MET A 270 3.96 11.48 -18.89
CA MET A 270 4.44 10.18 -18.43
C MET A 270 3.88 9.83 -17.04
N ALA A 271 3.81 10.79 -16.13
CA ALA A 271 3.21 10.60 -14.82
C ALA A 271 1.74 10.17 -14.94
N ARG A 272 0.92 10.89 -15.73
CA ARG A 272 -0.49 10.56 -15.94
C ARG A 272 -0.69 9.20 -16.60
N ARG A 273 0.06 8.88 -17.65
CA ARG A 273 -0.04 7.58 -18.32
C ARG A 273 0.42 6.44 -17.41
N GLY A 274 1.40 6.70 -16.54
CA GLY A 274 1.81 5.76 -15.50
C GLY A 274 0.68 5.46 -14.52
N THR A 275 -0.06 6.46 -14.06
CA THR A 275 -1.22 6.24 -13.19
C THR A 275 -2.36 5.53 -13.90
N LEU A 276 -2.62 5.82 -15.18
CA LEU A 276 -3.59 5.08 -16.00
C LEU A 276 -3.22 3.60 -16.13
N PHE A 277 -1.97 3.30 -16.44
CA PHE A 277 -1.50 1.91 -16.51
C PHE A 277 -1.56 1.21 -15.15
N GLY A 278 -1.13 1.90 -14.08
CA GLY A 278 -1.28 1.43 -12.71
C GLY A 278 -2.74 1.13 -12.33
N ALA A 279 -3.70 1.93 -12.84
CA ALA A 279 -5.12 1.70 -12.59
C ALA A 279 -5.63 0.41 -13.25
N TYR A 280 -5.19 0.06 -14.46
CA TYR A 280 -5.49 -1.24 -15.06
C TYR A 280 -4.94 -2.39 -14.20
N LEU A 281 -3.69 -2.27 -13.78
CA LEU A 281 -3.04 -3.29 -12.96
C LEU A 281 -3.73 -3.44 -11.60
N LYS A 282 -4.19 -2.34 -10.98
CA LYS A 282 -4.83 -2.34 -9.65
C LYS A 282 -6.17 -3.08 -9.60
N ILE A 283 -6.81 -3.34 -10.72
CA ILE A 283 -8.04 -4.16 -10.75
C ILE A 283 -7.70 -5.66 -10.66
N THR A 284 -6.52 -6.06 -11.12
CA THR A 284 -6.14 -7.48 -11.25
C THR A 284 -6.06 -8.26 -9.92
N PRO A 285 -5.74 -7.67 -8.75
CA PRO A 285 -5.67 -8.38 -7.47
C PRO A 285 -6.96 -9.10 -7.07
N VAL A 286 -8.12 -8.63 -7.50
CA VAL A 286 -9.38 -9.36 -7.30
C VAL A 286 -9.27 -10.78 -7.84
N PHE A 287 -8.72 -10.93 -9.05
CA PHE A 287 -8.58 -12.21 -9.74
C PHE A 287 -7.27 -12.94 -9.42
N LEU A 288 -6.22 -12.21 -9.00
CA LEU A 288 -4.91 -12.77 -8.71
C LEU A 288 -4.75 -13.25 -7.26
N PHE A 289 -5.58 -12.73 -6.31
CA PHE A 289 -5.44 -13.04 -4.89
C PHE A 289 -6.76 -13.41 -4.23
N ILE A 290 -7.83 -12.62 -4.38
CA ILE A 290 -9.13 -12.94 -3.74
C ILE A 290 -9.71 -14.21 -4.32
N VAL A 291 -9.77 -14.32 -5.64
CA VAL A 291 -10.28 -15.53 -6.32
C VAL A 291 -9.48 -16.78 -5.96
N PRO A 292 -8.13 -16.79 -5.97
CA PRO A 292 -7.36 -17.92 -5.41
C PRO A 292 -7.73 -18.27 -3.97
N GLY A 293 -7.96 -17.30 -3.11
CA GLY A 293 -8.45 -17.55 -1.76
C GLY A 293 -9.80 -18.28 -1.73
N MET A 294 -10.74 -17.83 -2.57
CA MET A 294 -12.04 -18.50 -2.73
C MET A 294 -11.89 -19.92 -3.32
N ILE A 295 -10.95 -20.11 -4.26
CA ILE A 295 -10.63 -21.44 -4.81
C ILE A 295 -10.08 -22.34 -3.69
N ALA A 296 -9.17 -21.84 -2.86
CA ALA A 296 -8.64 -22.58 -1.72
C ALA A 296 -9.77 -23.02 -0.77
N TYR A 297 -10.70 -22.12 -0.43
CA TYR A 297 -11.89 -22.47 0.33
C TYR A 297 -12.69 -23.59 -0.32
N ALA A 298 -12.99 -23.50 -1.62
CA ALA A 298 -13.78 -24.49 -2.34
C ALA A 298 -13.05 -25.86 -2.42
N LEU A 299 -11.73 -25.87 -2.59
CA LEU A 299 -10.91 -27.08 -2.56
C LEU A 299 -10.89 -27.74 -1.18
N VAL A 300 -10.90 -26.96 -0.09
CA VAL A 300 -11.04 -27.49 1.26
C VAL A 300 -12.41 -28.17 1.44
N GLN A 301 -13.49 -27.56 0.94
CA GLN A 301 -14.83 -28.18 1.00
C GLN A 301 -14.90 -29.52 0.23
N LYS A 302 -14.08 -29.68 -0.82
CA LYS A 302 -13.94 -30.92 -1.56
C LYS A 302 -12.92 -31.91 -0.96
N ASN A 303 -12.29 -31.61 0.19
CA ASN A 303 -11.20 -32.39 0.79
C ASN A 303 -9.98 -32.57 -0.16
N MET A 304 -9.74 -31.61 -1.05
CA MET A 304 -8.62 -31.60 -2.00
C MET A 304 -7.45 -30.72 -1.52
N LEU A 305 -7.67 -29.90 -0.52
CA LEU A 305 -6.66 -29.03 0.09
C LEU A 305 -6.81 -29.06 1.61
N VAL A 306 -5.68 -29.08 2.33
CA VAL A 306 -5.65 -28.95 3.79
C VAL A 306 -5.22 -27.52 4.14
N LEU A 307 -6.02 -26.84 4.93
CA LEU A 307 -5.81 -25.46 5.34
C LEU A 307 -5.96 -25.33 6.86
N GLY A 308 -4.91 -24.91 7.53
CA GLY A 308 -4.94 -24.70 8.99
C GLY A 308 -5.46 -23.30 9.37
N ASP A 309 -5.16 -22.31 8.57
CA ASP A 309 -5.54 -20.90 8.77
C ASP A 309 -5.86 -20.26 7.40
N PRO A 310 -6.88 -19.39 7.30
CA PRO A 310 -7.20 -18.70 6.04
C PRO A 310 -6.02 -17.97 5.40
N ASP A 311 -5.12 -17.36 6.18
CA ASP A 311 -3.95 -16.66 5.66
C ASP A 311 -2.91 -17.60 5.02
N GLN A 312 -3.05 -18.92 5.20
CA GLN A 312 -2.24 -19.93 4.51
C GLN A 312 -2.79 -20.30 3.12
N ALA A 313 -3.95 -19.78 2.70
CA ALA A 313 -4.63 -20.18 1.47
C ALA A 313 -3.71 -20.16 0.24
N PHE A 314 -3.04 -19.04 -0.04
CA PHE A 314 -2.17 -18.91 -1.19
C PHE A 314 -0.90 -19.79 -1.07
N PRO A 315 -0.12 -19.75 0.01
CA PRO A 315 1.02 -20.66 0.19
C PRO A 315 0.65 -22.15 0.16
N ALA A 316 -0.49 -22.55 0.72
CA ALA A 316 -0.95 -23.93 0.69
C ALA A 316 -1.28 -24.40 -0.73
N MET A 317 -1.93 -23.56 -1.53
CA MET A 317 -2.15 -23.88 -2.96
C MET A 317 -0.81 -24.02 -3.72
N VAL A 318 0.18 -23.18 -3.42
CA VAL A 318 1.52 -23.27 -4.03
C VAL A 318 2.16 -24.63 -3.72
N SER A 319 2.17 -25.03 -2.46
CA SER A 319 2.86 -26.24 -2.01
C SER A 319 2.15 -27.54 -2.42
N GLN A 320 0.79 -27.55 -2.42
CA GLN A 320 0.01 -28.78 -2.59
C GLN A 320 -0.53 -29.00 -4.01
N MET A 321 -0.64 -27.93 -4.85
CA MET A 321 -1.33 -28.02 -6.15
C MET A 321 -0.43 -27.74 -7.35
N LEU A 322 0.68 -27.00 -7.18
CA LEU A 322 1.47 -26.59 -8.33
C LEU A 322 2.51 -27.65 -8.74
N PRO A 323 2.68 -27.89 -10.05
CA PRO A 323 3.75 -28.74 -10.56
C PRO A 323 5.11 -28.09 -10.36
N VAL A 324 6.15 -28.93 -10.35
CA VAL A 324 7.56 -28.53 -10.24
C VAL A 324 7.92 -27.54 -11.37
N GLY A 325 8.68 -26.51 -11.06
CA GLY A 325 9.04 -25.41 -11.95
C GLY A 325 8.04 -24.28 -11.94
N VAL A 326 6.73 -24.56 -12.04
CA VAL A 326 5.67 -23.53 -11.85
C VAL A 326 5.63 -23.09 -10.39
N ARG A 327 5.81 -24.01 -9.46
CA ARG A 327 5.95 -23.71 -8.03
C ARG A 327 7.12 -22.74 -7.78
N GLY A 328 8.28 -22.97 -8.40
CA GLY A 328 9.43 -22.06 -8.35
C GLY A 328 9.12 -20.66 -8.89
N LEU A 329 8.36 -20.55 -10.00
CA LEU A 329 7.92 -19.26 -10.54
C LEU A 329 7.03 -18.49 -9.56
N VAL A 330 6.08 -19.19 -8.92
CA VAL A 330 5.16 -18.57 -7.96
C VAL A 330 5.89 -18.16 -6.68
N VAL A 331 6.83 -18.99 -6.20
CA VAL A 331 7.71 -18.64 -5.07
C VAL A 331 8.57 -17.41 -5.41
N GLY A 332 9.11 -17.35 -6.62
CA GLY A 332 9.79 -16.15 -7.13
C GLY A 332 8.88 -14.92 -7.12
N GLY A 333 7.61 -15.07 -7.51
CA GLY A 333 6.58 -14.02 -7.43
C GLY A 333 6.26 -13.57 -6.00
N LEU A 334 6.16 -14.50 -5.05
CA LEU A 334 6.00 -14.21 -3.62
C LEU A 334 7.18 -13.37 -3.10
N LEU A 335 8.41 -13.81 -3.37
CA LEU A 335 9.62 -13.08 -2.97
C LEU A 335 9.70 -11.72 -3.65
N ALA A 336 9.31 -11.64 -4.94
CA ALA A 336 9.23 -10.41 -5.68
C ALA A 336 8.31 -9.39 -5.00
N ALA A 337 7.10 -9.80 -4.62
CA ALA A 337 6.13 -8.94 -3.94
C ALA A 337 6.64 -8.43 -2.59
N LEU A 338 7.20 -9.32 -1.77
CA LEU A 338 7.81 -8.97 -0.48
C LEU A 338 8.91 -7.92 -0.65
N MET A 339 9.85 -8.18 -1.57
CA MET A 339 11.01 -7.31 -1.79
C MET A 339 10.61 -5.97 -2.42
N SER A 340 9.62 -5.93 -3.31
CA SER A 340 9.10 -4.70 -3.92
C SER A 340 8.49 -3.77 -2.88
N SER A 341 7.57 -4.27 -2.06
CA SER A 341 6.94 -3.48 -1.00
C SER A 341 7.97 -2.94 -0.01
N LEU A 342 8.91 -3.78 0.46
CA LEU A 342 9.96 -3.37 1.40
C LEU A 342 10.90 -2.32 0.80
N SER A 343 11.38 -2.51 -0.44
CA SER A 343 12.28 -1.55 -1.09
C SER A 343 11.64 -0.18 -1.24
N SER A 344 10.36 -0.19 -1.56
CA SER A 344 9.56 1.02 -1.70
C SER A 344 9.39 1.76 -0.37
N LEU A 345 9.13 1.02 0.71
CA LEU A 345 9.03 1.57 2.06
C LEU A 345 10.38 2.11 2.56
N PHE A 346 11.44 1.35 2.37
CA PHE A 346 12.80 1.78 2.73
C PHE A 346 13.19 3.07 2.03
N ASN A 347 12.96 3.16 0.73
CA ASN A 347 13.25 4.37 -0.03
C ASN A 347 12.37 5.56 0.42
N SER A 348 11.11 5.34 0.75
CA SER A 348 10.22 6.39 1.25
C SER A 348 10.62 6.88 2.64
N CYS A 349 10.94 5.98 3.57
CA CYS A 349 11.47 6.34 4.89
C CYS A 349 12.78 7.12 4.77
N SER A 350 13.67 6.67 3.89
CA SER A 350 14.94 7.34 3.59
C SER A 350 14.72 8.76 3.07
N SER A 351 13.79 8.94 2.14
CA SER A 351 13.43 10.25 1.58
C SER A 351 12.81 11.18 2.63
N LEU A 352 11.83 10.69 3.39
CA LEU A 352 11.16 11.46 4.44
C LEU A 352 12.14 11.89 5.53
N PHE A 353 12.98 10.97 6.02
CA PHE A 353 13.97 11.32 7.04
C PHE A 353 14.99 12.33 6.51
N THR A 354 15.55 12.07 5.33
CA THR A 354 16.64 12.91 4.79
C THR A 354 16.15 14.29 4.36
N VAL A 355 15.06 14.36 3.60
CA VAL A 355 14.58 15.61 2.99
C VAL A 355 13.75 16.42 3.99
N ASP A 356 12.90 15.76 4.78
CA ASP A 356 11.95 16.46 5.64
C ASP A 356 12.46 16.72 7.06
N ILE A 357 13.40 15.90 7.56
CA ILE A 357 13.95 16.04 8.90
C ILE A 357 15.41 16.51 8.83
N TYR A 358 16.33 15.71 8.28
CA TYR A 358 17.75 15.99 8.34
C TYR A 358 18.15 17.29 7.62
N LYS A 359 17.66 17.51 6.40
CA LYS A 359 17.95 18.73 5.63
C LYS A 359 17.41 20.01 6.30
N LYS A 360 16.37 19.90 7.13
CA LYS A 360 15.84 21.02 7.91
C LYS A 360 16.71 21.36 9.13
N ILE A 361 17.36 20.34 9.70
CA ILE A 361 18.29 20.51 10.84
C ILE A 361 19.68 20.94 10.35
N ALA A 362 20.11 20.42 9.18
CA ALA A 362 21.39 20.71 8.54
C ALA A 362 21.19 21.26 7.11
N PRO A 363 20.78 22.53 6.94
CA PRO A 363 20.47 23.11 5.62
C PRO A 363 21.68 23.15 4.68
N GLU A 364 22.88 23.26 5.21
CA GLU A 364 24.15 23.34 4.47
C GLU A 364 24.73 21.95 4.10
N ALA A 365 23.98 20.86 4.36
CA ALA A 365 24.43 19.51 4.04
C ALA A 365 24.68 19.35 2.54
N SER A 366 25.86 18.82 2.19
CA SER A 366 26.21 18.51 0.80
C SER A 366 25.36 17.39 0.23
N GLU A 367 25.24 17.32 -1.10
CA GLU A 367 24.51 16.25 -1.80
C GLU A 367 25.02 14.85 -1.39
N ARG A 368 26.34 14.66 -1.22
CA ARG A 368 26.92 13.41 -0.74
C ARG A 368 26.48 13.06 0.69
N GLN A 369 26.40 14.06 1.57
CA GLN A 369 25.90 13.85 2.93
C GLN A 369 24.43 13.45 2.93
N LEU A 370 23.59 14.08 2.12
CA LEU A 370 22.17 13.73 1.99
C LEU A 370 21.99 12.29 1.53
N VAL A 371 22.76 11.84 0.53
CA VAL A 371 22.73 10.44 0.06
C VAL A 371 23.21 9.47 1.15
N SER A 372 24.28 9.81 1.88
CA SER A 372 24.82 8.98 2.98
C SER A 372 23.83 8.85 4.14
N VAL A 373 23.19 9.94 4.51
CA VAL A 373 22.12 9.95 5.54
C VAL A 373 20.93 9.13 5.10
N GLY A 374 20.54 9.20 3.82
CA GLY A 374 19.48 8.36 3.27
C GLY A 374 19.79 6.87 3.37
N ARG A 375 21.01 6.46 3.08
CA ARG A 375 21.47 5.07 3.25
C ARG A 375 21.44 4.63 4.72
N LEU A 376 21.92 5.49 5.62
CA LEU A 376 21.89 5.22 7.06
C LEU A 376 20.45 5.08 7.57
N ALA A 377 19.55 5.98 7.14
CA ALA A 377 18.14 5.92 7.49
C ALA A 377 17.50 4.60 7.03
N THR A 378 17.81 4.14 5.82
CA THR A 378 17.39 2.81 5.37
C THR A 378 17.86 1.70 6.30
N GLY A 379 19.14 1.70 6.69
CA GLY A 379 19.69 0.73 7.64
C GLY A 379 18.97 0.74 8.99
N VAL A 380 18.68 1.92 9.54
CA VAL A 380 17.92 2.07 10.79
C VAL A 380 16.51 1.49 10.66
N VAL A 381 15.80 1.77 9.56
CA VAL A 381 14.45 1.25 9.31
C VAL A 381 14.45 -0.29 9.22
N ILE A 382 15.46 -0.88 8.60
CA ILE A 382 15.66 -2.34 8.55
C ILE A 382 15.74 -2.92 9.97
N VAL A 383 16.61 -2.37 10.81
CA VAL A 383 16.79 -2.83 12.20
C VAL A 383 15.51 -2.68 13.01
N LEU A 384 14.85 -1.52 12.93
CA LEU A 384 13.59 -1.28 13.63
C LEU A 384 12.48 -2.23 13.19
N GLY A 385 12.37 -2.51 11.89
CA GLY A 385 11.41 -3.46 11.34
C GLY A 385 11.62 -4.88 11.89
N LEU A 386 12.87 -5.34 11.96
CA LEU A 386 13.21 -6.65 12.53
C LEU A 386 12.91 -6.71 14.03
N LEU A 387 13.26 -5.67 14.79
CA LEU A 387 13.00 -5.59 16.23
C LEU A 387 11.50 -5.57 16.57
N TRP A 388 10.63 -5.15 15.64
CA TRP A 388 9.19 -5.08 15.86
C TRP A 388 8.46 -6.42 15.62
N ILE A 389 9.10 -7.40 14.95
CA ILE A 389 8.50 -8.72 14.64
C ILE A 389 7.89 -9.39 15.90
N PRO A 390 8.58 -9.47 17.06
CA PRO A 390 8.01 -10.10 18.25
C PRO A 390 6.72 -9.43 18.74
N VAL A 391 6.55 -8.13 18.49
CA VAL A 391 5.31 -7.41 18.80
C VAL A 391 4.20 -7.85 17.84
N MET A 392 4.51 -7.95 16.55
CA MET A 392 3.56 -8.42 15.54
C MET A 392 3.08 -9.86 15.79
N GLN A 393 3.95 -10.73 16.26
CA GLN A 393 3.59 -12.12 16.61
C GLN A 393 2.52 -12.22 17.71
N ARG A 394 2.38 -11.17 18.54
CA ARG A 394 1.37 -11.09 19.62
C ARG A 394 0.05 -10.49 19.17
N VAL A 395 0.04 -9.86 17.98
CA VAL A 395 -1.19 -9.31 17.40
C VAL A 395 -1.94 -10.45 16.74
N SER A 396 -3.03 -10.89 17.34
CA SER A 396 -3.92 -11.92 16.77
C SER A 396 -4.88 -11.31 15.75
N GLY A 397 -5.20 -12.06 14.70
CA GLY A 397 -6.18 -11.68 13.70
C GLY A 397 -5.67 -11.78 12.26
N GLN A 398 -6.57 -11.59 11.31
CA GLN A 398 -6.26 -11.63 9.90
C GLN A 398 -5.39 -10.42 9.51
N LEU A 399 -4.24 -10.69 8.90
CA LEU A 399 -3.18 -9.72 8.62
C LEU A 399 -3.67 -8.53 7.76
N TYR A 400 -4.43 -8.80 6.71
CA TYR A 400 -4.93 -7.76 5.80
C TYR A 400 -5.96 -6.85 6.48
N GLU A 401 -6.88 -7.43 7.25
CA GLU A 401 -7.90 -6.70 7.99
C GLU A 401 -7.27 -5.79 9.06
N TYR A 402 -6.28 -6.30 9.80
CA TYR A 402 -5.50 -5.49 10.74
C TYR A 402 -4.84 -4.29 10.05
N LEU A 403 -4.15 -4.52 8.92
CA LEU A 403 -3.49 -3.45 8.18
C LEU A 403 -4.49 -2.38 7.71
N GLN A 404 -5.64 -2.80 7.17
CA GLN A 404 -6.68 -1.88 6.72
C GLN A 404 -7.32 -1.11 7.88
N SER A 405 -7.48 -1.72 9.05
CA SER A 405 -8.00 -1.02 10.22
C SER A 405 -7.07 0.08 10.71
N VAL A 406 -5.76 -0.17 10.79
CA VAL A 406 -4.77 0.86 11.15
C VAL A 406 -4.73 1.98 10.11
N GLN A 407 -4.80 1.65 8.83
CA GLN A 407 -4.88 2.65 7.76
C GLN A 407 -6.16 3.50 7.87
N ALA A 408 -7.29 2.89 8.22
CA ALA A 408 -8.55 3.59 8.44
C ALA A 408 -8.50 4.61 9.61
N TYR A 409 -7.57 4.45 10.55
CA TYR A 409 -7.38 5.40 11.66
C TYR A 409 -6.41 6.54 11.31
N LEU A 410 -5.51 6.33 10.36
CA LEU A 410 -4.50 7.30 9.96
C LEU A 410 -4.87 8.11 8.71
N ALA A 411 -5.63 7.53 7.77
CA ALA A 411 -5.96 8.16 6.50
C ALA A 411 -6.87 9.39 6.59
N PRO A 412 -7.92 9.42 7.44
CA PRO A 412 -8.90 10.49 7.42
C PRO A 412 -8.34 11.91 7.59
N PRO A 413 -7.48 12.22 8.58
CA PRO A 413 -6.93 13.56 8.73
C PRO A 413 -6.06 13.97 7.52
N MET A 414 -5.29 13.05 6.95
CA MET A 414 -4.48 13.32 5.78
C MET A 414 -5.34 13.58 4.54
N THR A 415 -6.33 12.73 4.27
CA THR A 415 -7.26 12.90 3.16
C THR A 415 -7.97 14.25 3.24
N ALA A 416 -8.51 14.61 4.41
CA ALA A 416 -9.20 15.89 4.61
C ALA A 416 -8.29 17.09 4.31
N VAL A 417 -7.06 17.10 4.85
CA VAL A 417 -6.12 18.21 4.69
C VAL A 417 -5.65 18.36 3.25
N PHE A 418 -5.30 17.26 2.57
CA PHE A 418 -4.86 17.31 1.17
C PHE A 418 -5.99 17.74 0.23
N PHE A 419 -7.13 17.07 0.27
CA PHE A 419 -8.21 17.33 -0.69
C PHE A 419 -8.86 18.68 -0.47
N LEU A 420 -9.28 19.03 0.75
CA LEU A 420 -9.81 20.36 1.01
C LEU A 420 -8.77 21.45 0.77
N GLY A 421 -7.49 21.16 1.02
CA GLY A 421 -6.39 22.06 0.71
C GLY A 421 -6.25 22.42 -0.77
N VAL A 422 -6.41 21.45 -1.66
CA VAL A 422 -6.31 21.66 -3.10
C VAL A 422 -7.59 22.27 -3.66
N PHE A 423 -8.77 21.83 -3.19
CA PHE A 423 -10.04 22.28 -3.75
C PHE A 423 -10.58 23.58 -3.14
N TRP A 424 -10.20 23.92 -1.92
CA TRP A 424 -10.72 25.11 -1.24
C TRP A 424 -9.61 26.06 -0.77
N LYS A 425 -9.46 27.17 -1.48
CA LYS A 425 -8.42 28.19 -1.21
C LYS A 425 -8.47 28.81 0.19
N ARG A 426 -9.63 28.73 0.90
CA ARG A 426 -9.81 29.31 2.23
C ARG A 426 -9.12 28.51 3.35
N MET A 427 -8.86 27.22 3.12
CA MET A 427 -8.18 26.37 4.10
C MET A 427 -6.78 26.89 4.41
N ASN A 428 -6.45 26.99 5.71
CA ASN A 428 -5.20 27.58 6.18
C ASN A 428 -4.38 26.66 7.08
N GLY A 429 -3.15 27.08 7.43
CA GLY A 429 -2.20 26.28 8.18
C GLY A 429 -2.65 25.96 9.61
N ARG A 430 -3.42 26.84 10.28
CA ARG A 430 -3.96 26.58 11.62
C ARG A 430 -4.99 25.46 11.58
N GLY A 431 -5.90 25.50 10.59
CA GLY A 431 -6.88 24.46 10.37
C GLY A 431 -6.22 23.11 10.05
N ALA A 432 -5.21 23.11 9.17
CA ALA A 432 -4.49 21.88 8.81
C ALA A 432 -3.78 21.25 10.02
N VAL A 433 -3.06 22.03 10.83
CA VAL A 433 -2.38 21.53 12.04
C VAL A 433 -3.38 20.99 13.05
N ALA A 434 -4.47 21.72 13.33
CA ALA A 434 -5.49 21.27 14.27
C ALA A 434 -6.11 19.93 13.81
N THR A 435 -6.42 19.81 12.51
CA THR A 435 -6.99 18.58 11.92
C THR A 435 -6.03 17.40 12.02
N LEU A 436 -4.75 17.61 11.68
CA LEU A 436 -3.77 16.53 11.77
C LEU A 436 -3.57 16.08 13.22
N VAL A 437 -3.40 17.01 14.18
CA VAL A 437 -3.17 16.68 15.59
C VAL A 437 -4.38 15.96 16.18
N LEU A 438 -5.58 16.53 16.05
CA LEU A 438 -6.78 15.94 16.62
C LEU A 438 -7.16 14.62 15.94
N GLY A 439 -7.04 14.56 14.60
CA GLY A 439 -7.36 13.35 13.85
C GLY A 439 -6.43 12.19 14.18
N PHE A 440 -5.12 12.42 14.26
CA PHE A 440 -4.17 11.37 14.65
C PHE A 440 -4.34 10.97 16.12
N PHE A 441 -4.60 11.93 17.00
CA PHE A 441 -4.89 11.61 18.41
C PHE A 441 -6.10 10.69 18.55
N LEU A 442 -7.22 11.00 17.89
CA LEU A 442 -8.42 10.17 17.93
C LEU A 442 -8.19 8.80 17.27
N GLY A 443 -7.45 8.75 16.16
CA GLY A 443 -7.09 7.50 15.50
C GLY A 443 -6.22 6.59 16.38
N LEU A 444 -5.20 7.14 17.04
CA LEU A 444 -4.34 6.41 17.97
C LEU A 444 -5.10 5.98 19.23
N ALA A 445 -5.98 6.84 19.75
CA ALA A 445 -6.87 6.49 20.86
C ALA A 445 -7.78 5.31 20.50
N LYS A 446 -8.32 5.30 19.27
CA LYS A 446 -9.13 4.17 18.75
C LYS A 446 -8.33 2.87 18.73
N LEU A 447 -7.09 2.91 18.22
CA LEU A 447 -6.21 1.75 18.17
C LEU A 447 -5.90 1.22 19.58
N GLY A 448 -5.55 2.11 20.52
CA GLY A 448 -5.32 1.74 21.91
C GLY A 448 -6.55 1.14 22.59
N CYS A 449 -7.73 1.73 22.39
CA CYS A 449 -9.01 1.21 22.91
C CYS A 449 -9.40 -0.14 22.27
N GLN A 450 -9.10 -0.34 20.99
CA GLN A 450 -9.34 -1.62 20.31
C GLN A 450 -8.47 -2.74 20.89
N ILE A 451 -7.19 -2.48 21.13
CA ILE A 451 -6.26 -3.44 21.79
C ILE A 451 -6.77 -3.76 23.20
N TYR A 452 -7.17 -2.74 23.96
CA TYR A 452 -7.74 -2.91 25.29
C TYR A 452 -9.03 -3.74 25.25
N ALA A 453 -9.96 -3.45 24.35
CA ALA A 453 -11.21 -4.17 24.19
C ALA A 453 -11.00 -5.67 23.90
N GLY A 454 -10.00 -6.01 23.09
CA GLY A 454 -9.64 -7.40 22.79
C GLY A 454 -9.05 -8.19 23.97
N SER A 455 -8.61 -7.49 25.03
CA SER A 455 -8.04 -8.09 26.25
C SER A 455 -8.90 -7.86 27.51
N ALA A 456 -10.04 -7.17 27.36
CA ALA A 456 -10.90 -6.83 28.48
C ALA A 456 -11.62 -8.06 29.06
N PRO A 457 -11.77 -8.18 30.38
CA PRO A 457 -12.49 -9.30 30.99
C PRO A 457 -13.99 -9.28 30.64
N GLU A 458 -14.59 -10.45 30.50
CA GLU A 458 -16.00 -10.63 30.18
C GLU A 458 -16.91 -10.33 31.40
N GLY A 459 -16.90 -9.13 31.91
CA GLY A 459 -17.81 -8.71 32.99
C GLY A 459 -17.12 -7.90 34.08
N GLY A 460 -17.91 -7.22 34.90
CA GLY A 460 -17.42 -6.42 36.02
C GLY A 460 -16.71 -5.12 35.64
N LEU A 461 -16.90 -4.63 34.39
CA LEU A 461 -16.25 -3.42 33.88
C LEU A 461 -16.78 -2.17 34.59
N SER A 462 -15.89 -1.30 35.05
CA SER A 462 -16.24 0.06 35.49
C SER A 462 -16.82 0.89 34.35
N ALA A 463 -17.54 1.98 34.65
CA ALA A 463 -18.12 2.86 33.63
C ALA A 463 -17.07 3.39 32.63
N MET A 464 -15.87 3.73 33.10
CA MET A 464 -14.76 4.16 32.23
C MET A 464 -14.31 3.04 31.29
N GLN A 465 -14.15 1.81 31.81
CA GLN A 465 -13.77 0.65 31.00
C GLN A 465 -14.83 0.32 29.94
N GLN A 466 -16.13 0.45 30.29
CA GLN A 466 -17.23 0.28 29.32
C GLN A 466 -17.12 1.30 28.17
N VAL A 467 -16.81 2.56 28.47
CA VAL A 467 -16.59 3.60 27.45
C VAL A 467 -15.41 3.24 26.54
N LEU A 468 -14.28 2.81 27.11
CA LEU A 468 -13.09 2.41 26.34
C LEU A 468 -13.40 1.20 25.43
N VAL A 469 -14.07 0.18 25.97
CA VAL A 469 -14.49 -0.99 25.19
C VAL A 469 -15.47 -0.61 24.09
N SER A 470 -16.48 0.20 24.39
CA SER A 470 -17.45 0.65 23.41
C SER A 470 -16.79 1.45 22.26
N TYR A 471 -15.88 2.36 22.61
CA TYR A 471 -15.12 3.11 21.61
C TYR A 471 -14.19 2.19 20.80
N GLY A 472 -13.52 1.24 21.46
CA GLY A 472 -12.66 0.23 20.84
C GLY A 472 -13.42 -0.73 19.91
N SER A 473 -14.68 -1.01 20.19
CA SER A 473 -15.53 -1.96 19.43
C SER A 473 -16.25 -1.34 18.24
N ILE A 474 -16.18 -0.02 18.02
CA ILE A 474 -16.75 0.61 16.82
C ILE A 474 -16.09 -0.04 15.59
N ASN A 475 -16.91 -0.48 14.62
CA ASN A 475 -16.40 -1.03 13.36
C ASN A 475 -15.42 -0.05 12.69
N PHE A 476 -14.26 -0.53 12.25
CA PHE A 476 -13.17 0.31 11.76
C PHE A 476 -13.54 1.12 10.51
N LEU A 477 -14.40 0.58 9.65
CA LEU A 477 -14.89 1.28 8.46
C LEU A 477 -15.79 2.45 8.83
N LEU A 478 -16.76 2.24 9.72
CA LEU A 478 -17.65 3.31 10.18
C LEU A 478 -16.88 4.38 10.95
N PHE A 479 -15.93 3.97 11.79
CA PHE A 479 -15.04 4.89 12.49
C PHE A 479 -14.23 5.77 11.52
N CYS A 480 -13.71 5.20 10.44
CA CYS A 480 -13.01 5.94 9.38
C CYS A 480 -13.87 7.08 8.82
N VAL A 481 -15.15 6.80 8.53
CA VAL A 481 -16.10 7.81 8.02
C VAL A 481 -16.34 8.91 9.06
N TYR A 482 -16.62 8.53 10.31
CA TYR A 482 -16.86 9.50 11.39
C TYR A 482 -15.65 10.40 11.63
N LEU A 483 -14.46 9.80 11.67
CA LEU A 483 -13.21 10.54 11.83
C LEU A 483 -12.95 11.48 10.64
N PHE A 484 -13.26 11.05 9.42
CA PHE A 484 -13.11 11.91 8.24
C PHE A 484 -14.03 13.12 8.28
N LEU A 485 -15.30 12.92 8.62
CA LEU A 485 -16.28 14.01 8.76
C LEU A 485 -15.85 14.98 9.88
N PHE A 486 -15.39 14.45 11.01
CA PHE A 486 -14.83 15.26 12.10
C PHE A 486 -13.60 16.07 11.63
N CYS A 487 -12.68 15.46 10.91
CA CYS A 487 -11.49 16.13 10.36
C CYS A 487 -11.88 17.23 9.35
N CYS A 488 -12.84 16.98 8.47
CA CYS A 488 -13.35 17.99 7.55
C CYS A 488 -13.99 19.17 8.30
N ALA A 489 -14.84 18.89 9.28
CA ALA A 489 -15.48 19.91 10.10
C ALA A 489 -14.45 20.75 10.87
N THR A 490 -13.44 20.11 11.47
CA THR A 490 -12.35 20.77 12.19
C THR A 490 -11.54 21.67 11.26
N LEU A 491 -11.14 21.17 10.09
CA LEU A 491 -10.39 21.95 9.12
C LEU A 491 -11.15 23.19 8.66
N VAL A 492 -12.41 23.03 8.34
CA VAL A 492 -13.28 24.11 7.88
C VAL A 492 -13.51 25.12 9.01
N ALA A 493 -13.94 24.66 10.18
CA ALA A 493 -14.23 25.54 11.31
C ALA A 493 -13.01 26.37 11.72
N VAL A 494 -11.89 25.72 12.02
CA VAL A 494 -10.66 26.42 12.44
C VAL A 494 -10.16 27.36 11.33
N SER A 495 -10.25 26.96 10.05
CA SER A 495 -9.87 27.84 8.95
C SER A 495 -10.78 29.06 8.82
N LEU A 496 -12.09 28.92 8.99
CA LEU A 496 -13.04 30.04 8.89
C LEU A 496 -12.90 31.04 10.06
N PHE A 497 -12.63 30.54 11.26
CA PHE A 497 -12.45 31.38 12.46
C PHE A 497 -11.01 31.93 12.63
N SER A 498 -10.11 31.69 11.68
CA SER A 498 -8.74 32.21 11.70
C SER A 498 -8.40 32.98 10.44
N ALA A 499 -7.24 33.67 10.41
CA ALA A 499 -6.82 34.47 9.27
C ALA A 499 -6.75 33.64 7.96
N PRO A 500 -7.14 34.22 6.80
CA PRO A 500 -7.00 33.56 5.52
C PRO A 500 -5.53 33.24 5.20
N PRO A 501 -5.24 32.20 4.37
CA PRO A 501 -3.87 31.89 3.99
C PRO A 501 -3.28 33.02 3.13
N PRO A 502 -1.98 33.32 3.24
CA PRO A 502 -1.29 34.27 2.38
C PRO A 502 -1.26 33.79 0.91
N ALA A 503 -1.19 34.72 -0.04
CA ALA A 503 -1.24 34.43 -1.47
C ALA A 503 -0.21 33.35 -1.91
N GLY A 504 1.01 33.40 -1.40
CA GLY A 504 2.07 32.43 -1.75
C GLY A 504 1.77 30.98 -1.34
N GLN A 505 0.84 30.74 -0.39
CA GLN A 505 0.42 29.40 0.01
C GLN A 505 -0.71 28.82 -0.84
N ILE A 506 -1.33 29.62 -1.70
CA ILE A 506 -2.47 29.19 -2.52
C ILE A 506 -2.18 29.29 -4.01
N GLU A 507 -1.29 30.18 -4.45
CA GLU A 507 -0.96 30.40 -5.85
C GLU A 507 -0.40 29.13 -6.50
N ASN A 508 -1.04 28.66 -7.58
CA ASN A 508 -0.76 27.40 -8.27
C ASN A 508 -0.83 26.11 -7.40
N LEU A 509 -1.23 26.23 -6.13
CA LEU A 509 -1.38 25.11 -5.20
C LEU A 509 -2.84 24.76 -4.92
N THR A 510 -3.79 25.55 -5.46
CA THR A 510 -5.22 25.24 -5.37
C THR A 510 -5.87 25.31 -6.76
N TYR A 511 -6.98 24.60 -6.90
CA TYR A 511 -7.71 24.53 -8.16
C TYR A 511 -8.20 25.90 -8.63
N ALA A 512 -8.66 26.74 -7.69
CA ALA A 512 -9.18 28.08 -7.96
C ALA A 512 -8.09 29.09 -8.39
N THR A 513 -6.83 28.87 -8.01
CA THR A 513 -5.72 29.81 -8.29
C THR A 513 -4.79 29.31 -9.41
N ASN A 514 -5.20 28.28 -10.13
CA ASN A 514 -4.44 27.72 -11.24
C ASN A 514 -4.33 28.73 -12.41
N THR A 515 -3.11 29.09 -12.76
CA THR A 515 -2.83 30.06 -13.83
C THR A 515 -3.22 29.55 -15.22
N THR A 516 -3.39 30.47 -16.18
CA THR A 516 -3.68 30.13 -17.58
C THR A 516 -2.56 29.27 -18.18
N ALA A 517 -1.30 29.57 -17.88
CA ALA A 517 -0.16 28.76 -18.31
C ALA A 517 -0.22 27.33 -17.76
N GLY A 518 -0.53 27.18 -16.45
CA GLY A 518 -0.70 25.88 -15.84
C GLY A 518 -1.86 25.07 -16.41
N ARG A 519 -2.99 25.71 -16.76
CA ARG A 519 -4.12 25.03 -17.42
C ARG A 519 -3.73 24.54 -18.82
N ARG A 520 -2.96 25.34 -19.55
CA ARG A 520 -2.44 24.97 -20.87
C ARG A 520 -1.50 23.77 -20.79
N GLU A 521 -0.53 23.77 -19.88
CA GLU A 521 0.37 22.64 -19.62
C GLU A 521 -0.41 21.35 -19.33
N VAL A 522 -1.42 21.42 -18.46
CA VAL A 522 -2.30 20.28 -18.17
C VAL A 522 -3.02 19.82 -19.44
N ARG A 523 -3.52 20.75 -20.26
CA ARG A 523 -4.25 20.41 -21.49
C ARG A 523 -3.35 19.75 -22.54
N GLU A 524 -2.11 20.19 -22.68
CA GLU A 524 -1.12 19.63 -23.61
C GLU A 524 -0.56 18.27 -23.15
N SER A 525 -0.73 17.91 -21.88
CA SER A 525 -0.21 16.67 -21.30
C SER A 525 -1.06 15.42 -21.55
N TRP A 526 -2.23 15.55 -22.21
CA TRP A 526 -3.12 14.43 -22.50
C TRP A 526 -3.80 14.54 -23.88
N ASN A 527 -4.29 13.41 -24.38
CA ASN A 527 -5.01 13.31 -25.64
C ASN A 527 -6.28 12.43 -25.50
N ARG A 528 -7.01 12.22 -26.61
CA ARG A 528 -8.24 11.42 -26.65
C ARG A 528 -8.05 9.98 -26.13
N TRP A 529 -6.90 9.38 -26.35
CA TRP A 529 -6.62 8.01 -25.89
C TRP A 529 -6.55 7.92 -24.38
N ASP A 530 -5.98 8.93 -23.72
CA ASP A 530 -5.91 8.98 -22.25
C ASP A 530 -7.32 9.04 -21.63
N ILE A 531 -8.30 9.71 -22.31
CA ILE A 531 -9.72 9.72 -21.90
C ILE A 531 -10.36 8.34 -22.15
N ILE A 532 -10.16 7.75 -23.34
CA ILE A 532 -10.70 6.42 -23.68
C ILE A 532 -10.26 5.39 -22.66
N HIS A 533 -8.97 5.33 -22.34
CA HIS A 533 -8.44 4.42 -21.33
C HIS A 533 -9.02 4.69 -19.93
N THR A 534 -9.24 5.96 -19.56
CA THR A 534 -9.92 6.31 -18.30
C THR A 534 -11.33 5.71 -18.24
N VAL A 535 -12.11 5.89 -19.33
CA VAL A 535 -13.46 5.34 -19.41
C VAL A 535 -13.45 3.82 -19.37
N ILE A 536 -12.53 3.16 -20.08
CA ILE A 536 -12.39 1.69 -20.03
C ILE A 536 -12.13 1.20 -18.62
N VAL A 537 -11.19 1.82 -17.88
CA VAL A 537 -10.92 1.45 -16.47
C VAL A 537 -12.18 1.57 -15.62
N LEU A 538 -12.93 2.67 -15.74
CA LEU A 538 -14.17 2.87 -14.99
C LEU A 538 -15.25 1.84 -15.35
N LEU A 539 -15.37 1.50 -16.65
CA LEU A 539 -16.30 0.45 -17.10
C LEU A 539 -15.92 -0.94 -16.57
N ILE A 540 -14.62 -1.28 -16.52
CA ILE A 540 -14.17 -2.55 -15.94
C ILE A 540 -14.52 -2.59 -14.45
N ILE A 541 -14.23 -1.52 -13.69
CA ILE A 541 -14.59 -1.43 -12.27
C ILE A 541 -16.08 -1.62 -12.08
N LEU A 542 -16.91 -0.90 -12.85
CA LEU A 542 -18.37 -1.03 -12.79
C LEU A 542 -18.83 -2.46 -13.11
N SER A 543 -18.23 -3.09 -14.11
CA SER A 543 -18.57 -4.47 -14.50
C SER A 543 -18.26 -5.45 -13.36
N VAL A 544 -17.16 -5.26 -12.63
CA VAL A 544 -16.83 -6.10 -11.46
C VAL A 544 -17.83 -5.87 -10.33
N TYR A 545 -18.21 -4.61 -10.04
CA TYR A 545 -19.24 -4.30 -9.04
C TYR A 545 -20.60 -4.91 -9.38
N VAL A 546 -20.97 -4.91 -10.66
CA VAL A 546 -22.26 -5.49 -11.12
C VAL A 546 -22.21 -7.01 -11.08
N TYR A 547 -21.06 -7.61 -11.43
CA TYR A 547 -20.91 -9.07 -11.45
C TYR A 547 -20.95 -9.69 -10.04
N PHE A 548 -20.25 -9.08 -9.09
CA PHE A 548 -20.16 -9.55 -7.70
C PHE A 548 -21.25 -8.92 -6.80
N ARG A 549 -22.47 -9.04 -7.16
CA ARG A 549 -23.66 -8.56 -6.38
C ARG A 549 -24.44 -9.68 -5.69
N GLY A 550 -23.92 -10.91 -5.71
CA GLY A 550 -24.56 -12.09 -5.15
C GLY A 550 -25.29 -12.94 -6.18
#